data_eed3b804eae96cd17f298fe3ac9e9c26
#
_entry.id   eed3b804eae96cd17f298fe3ac9e9c26
#
_cell.length_a   1.000
_cell.length_b   1.000
_cell.length_c   1.000
_cell.angle_alpha   90.00
_cell.angle_beta   90.00
_cell.angle_gamma   90.00
#
_symmetry.space_group_name_H-M   'P 1'
#
loop_
_entity.id
_entity.type
_entity.pdbx_description
1 polymer ?
#
loop_
_entity_poly.entity_id
_entity_poly.type
_entity_poly.pdbx_seq_one_letter_code
_entity_poly.pdbx_strand_id
1 'polypeptide(L)'
;MTKYNFLCIDIGTTSLKAALVSETGQVLSFLKIYFNSKNIRTLSFEWMNAVKTALSKLNNESKEKVKIDAISISGNGPTIVTEDGQTFLSNEKIKIKKSIQKKIAPSLFLPRIFYFKNKFPESFKNKKIFSGPEYLIWKLTNNHITILPEDRYKAAYWSDEKIKSINLEPSQFGAYINTGAIAGTLDKVIAKELSLPEVPVVAGGPDFTVAIIGTNTLEVGKMCDCAGSSEGINLCTNIPVYKKGLRTLPSVIPGLWNVASLLQSSGRKFVECKIRRERKVGQKLTYEQYIAHCAKNPNSSGY
;
A
#
# COMPACT_ATOMS: atom_id res chain seq x y z
N MET A 1 -15.20 26.84 8.66
CA MET A 1 -14.32 25.96 9.47
C MET A 1 -14.66 24.50 9.11
N THR A 2 -13.67 23.69 8.78
CA THR A 2 -13.87 22.25 8.55
C THR A 2 -14.24 21.58 9.85
N LYS A 3 -15.29 20.74 9.85
CA LYS A 3 -15.82 20.10 11.04
C LYS A 3 -14.96 18.93 11.50
N TYR A 4 -14.40 18.18 10.52
CA TYR A 4 -13.61 16.98 10.77
C TYR A 4 -12.30 17.00 9.98
N ASN A 5 -11.24 16.46 10.60
CA ASN A 5 -9.94 16.27 9.97
C ASN A 5 -9.47 14.83 10.16
N PHE A 6 -8.88 14.27 9.13
CA PHE A 6 -8.45 12.89 9.06
C PHE A 6 -6.95 12.82 8.87
N LEU A 7 -6.28 11.98 9.67
CA LEU A 7 -4.90 11.60 9.43
C LEU A 7 -4.88 10.41 8.47
N CYS A 8 -4.45 10.64 7.24
CA CYS A 8 -4.30 9.59 6.23
C CYS A 8 -2.84 9.14 6.16
N ILE A 9 -2.62 7.83 6.28
CA ILE A 9 -1.28 7.21 6.29
C ILE A 9 -1.18 6.23 5.12
N ASP A 10 -0.09 6.35 4.34
CA ASP A 10 0.30 5.40 3.29
C ASP A 10 1.68 4.82 3.60
N ILE A 11 1.73 3.51 3.82
CA ILE A 11 2.97 2.77 4.10
C ILE A 11 3.58 2.30 2.78
N GLY A 12 4.63 2.97 2.34
CA GLY A 12 5.42 2.53 1.18
C GLY A 12 6.57 1.59 1.58
N THR A 13 7.39 1.21 0.59
CA THR A 13 8.58 0.36 0.81
C THR A 13 9.77 1.11 1.42
N THR A 14 9.87 2.42 1.21
CA THR A 14 11.02 3.25 1.59
C THR A 14 10.65 4.42 2.48
N SER A 15 9.37 4.70 2.61
CA SER A 15 8.86 5.84 3.36
C SER A 15 7.41 5.64 3.77
N LEU A 16 7.02 6.27 4.87
CA LEU A 16 5.63 6.51 5.21
C LEU A 16 5.27 7.93 4.72
N LYS A 17 4.10 8.04 4.10
CA LYS A 17 3.48 9.33 3.79
C LYS A 17 2.34 9.55 4.75
N ALA A 18 2.21 10.75 5.27
CA ALA A 18 1.12 11.16 6.13
C ALA A 18 0.53 12.47 5.61
N ALA A 19 -0.77 12.53 5.54
CA ALA A 19 -1.49 13.75 5.18
C ALA A 19 -2.58 14.04 6.19
N LEU A 20 -2.75 15.30 6.53
CA LEU A 20 -3.94 15.79 7.20
C LEU A 20 -4.92 16.23 6.13
N VAL A 21 -6.11 15.66 6.14
CA VAL A 21 -7.14 15.87 5.11
C VAL A 21 -8.42 16.31 5.78
N SER A 22 -9.06 17.35 5.26
CA SER A 22 -10.36 17.83 5.73
C SER A 22 -11.50 16.91 5.26
N GLU A 23 -12.68 17.07 5.84
CA GLU A 23 -13.90 16.37 5.41
C GLU A 23 -14.30 16.65 3.95
N THR A 24 -13.80 17.74 3.36
CA THR A 24 -14.03 18.09 1.95
C THR A 24 -13.00 17.47 1.01
N GLY A 25 -12.03 16.69 1.54
CA GLY A 25 -10.95 16.10 0.76
C GLY A 25 -9.76 17.03 0.51
N GLN A 26 -9.75 18.24 1.09
CA GLN A 26 -8.62 19.15 0.97
C GLN A 26 -7.44 18.66 1.78
N VAL A 27 -6.26 18.56 1.17
CA VAL A 27 -4.99 18.26 1.85
C VAL A 27 -4.53 19.53 2.58
N LEU A 28 -4.56 19.50 3.90
CA LEU A 28 -4.16 20.61 4.77
C LEU A 28 -2.66 20.62 5.03
N SER A 29 -2.05 19.43 5.16
CA SER A 29 -0.61 19.22 5.29
C SER A 29 -0.22 17.87 4.76
N PHE A 30 1.02 17.74 4.27
CA PHE A 30 1.56 16.48 3.73
C PHE A 30 3.01 16.31 4.14
N LEU A 31 3.34 15.14 4.65
CA LEU A 31 4.68 14.77 5.09
C LEU A 31 5.11 13.44 4.49
N LYS A 32 6.39 13.33 4.21
CA LYS A 32 7.04 12.09 3.81
C LYS A 32 8.19 11.79 4.75
N ILE A 33 8.10 10.68 5.47
CA ILE A 33 9.10 10.22 6.42
C ILE A 33 9.83 9.03 5.81
N TYR A 34 11.10 9.17 5.52
CA TYR A 34 11.93 8.08 5.00
C TYR A 34 12.32 7.12 6.11
N PHE A 35 12.35 5.84 5.78
CA PHE A 35 12.85 4.81 6.69
C PHE A 35 14.38 4.77 6.65
N ASN A 36 14.99 4.55 7.82
CA ASN A 36 16.43 4.52 7.99
C ASN A 36 17.00 3.09 7.98
N SER A 37 16.16 2.09 8.23
CA SER A 37 16.60 0.69 8.31
C SER A 37 17.14 0.19 6.98
N LYS A 38 18.35 -0.34 7.02
CA LYS A 38 18.92 -1.13 5.93
C LYS A 38 18.41 -2.58 5.94
N ASN A 39 17.84 -3.03 7.05
CA ASN A 39 17.31 -4.39 7.21
C ASN A 39 15.81 -4.39 6.92
N ILE A 40 15.45 -4.91 5.75
CA ILE A 40 14.03 -5.00 5.32
C ILE A 40 13.19 -5.90 6.24
N ARG A 41 13.81 -6.85 6.99
CA ARG A 41 13.09 -7.75 7.90
C ARG A 41 12.55 -7.03 9.14
N THR A 42 13.14 -5.92 9.52
CA THR A 42 12.75 -5.12 10.69
C THR A 42 12.05 -3.82 10.33
N LEU A 43 11.69 -3.64 9.07
CA LEU A 43 11.14 -2.38 8.57
C LEU A 43 9.83 -1.97 9.26
N SER A 44 8.98 -2.92 9.63
CA SER A 44 7.73 -2.64 10.33
C SER A 44 7.92 -1.95 11.69
N PHE A 45 9.07 -2.10 12.33
CA PHE A 45 9.38 -1.42 13.60
C PHE A 45 9.56 0.09 13.42
N GLU A 46 9.93 0.53 12.22
CA GLU A 46 10.04 1.96 11.95
C GLU A 46 8.68 2.63 11.70
N TRP A 47 7.64 1.88 11.38
CA TRP A 47 6.34 2.48 11.00
C TRP A 47 5.72 3.27 12.14
N MET A 48 5.71 2.74 13.36
CA MET A 48 5.19 3.46 14.53
C MET A 48 6.02 4.72 14.83
N ASN A 49 7.34 4.65 14.72
CA ASN A 49 8.21 5.80 14.87
C ASN A 49 7.96 6.86 13.79
N ALA A 50 7.71 6.43 12.55
CA ALA A 50 7.35 7.32 11.46
C ALA A 50 6.00 8.01 11.69
N VAL A 51 5.00 7.30 12.23
CA VAL A 51 3.71 7.90 12.63
C VAL A 51 3.91 8.96 13.71
N LYS A 52 4.67 8.66 14.77
CA LYS A 52 5.00 9.63 15.83
C LYS A 52 5.72 10.86 15.27
N THR A 53 6.70 10.64 14.40
CA THR A 53 7.45 11.73 13.75
C THR A 53 6.53 12.59 12.89
N ALA A 54 5.63 11.98 12.13
CA ALA A 54 4.66 12.69 11.31
C ALA A 54 3.73 13.55 12.17
N LEU A 55 3.16 13.01 13.24
CA LEU A 55 2.28 13.73 14.16
C LEU A 55 3.00 14.89 14.84
N SER A 56 4.22 14.68 15.32
CA SER A 56 5.03 15.74 15.94
C SER A 56 5.27 16.91 14.97
N LYS A 57 5.62 16.60 13.70
CA LYS A 57 5.83 17.64 12.69
C LYS A 57 4.53 18.36 12.31
N LEU A 58 3.43 17.64 12.13
CA LEU A 58 2.12 18.23 11.84
C LEU A 58 1.69 19.21 12.94
N ASN A 59 1.90 18.85 14.20
CA ASN A 59 1.57 19.72 15.33
C ASN A 59 2.48 20.97 15.44
N ASN A 60 3.74 20.86 15.02
CA ASN A 60 4.70 21.97 15.07
C ASN A 60 4.54 22.96 13.91
N GLU A 61 4.06 22.49 12.75
CA GLU A 61 3.81 23.32 11.57
C GLU A 61 2.49 24.10 11.65
N SER A 62 1.55 23.66 12.48
CA SER A 62 0.27 24.33 12.69
C SER A 62 0.36 25.34 13.86
N LYS A 63 -0.18 26.55 13.67
CA LYS A 63 -0.28 27.58 14.74
C LYS A 63 -1.19 27.13 15.89
N GLU A 64 -2.12 26.21 15.62
CA GLU A 64 -3.05 25.61 16.58
C GLU A 64 -2.92 24.09 16.51
N LYS A 65 -3.09 23.40 17.65
CA LYS A 65 -3.11 21.94 17.71
C LYS A 65 -4.24 21.42 16.82
N VAL A 66 -3.88 20.73 15.75
CA VAL A 66 -4.87 20.20 14.81
C VAL A 66 -5.63 19.03 15.45
N LYS A 67 -6.95 19.17 15.53
CA LYS A 67 -7.82 18.08 15.95
C LYS A 67 -7.85 16.99 14.87
N ILE A 68 -7.54 15.76 15.23
CA ILE A 68 -7.69 14.58 14.37
C ILE A 68 -8.90 13.81 14.85
N ASP A 69 -9.85 13.56 13.96
CA ASP A 69 -11.13 12.91 14.26
C ASP A 69 -11.15 11.42 13.88
N ALA A 70 -10.30 11.00 12.94
CA ALA A 70 -10.05 9.59 12.63
C ALA A 70 -8.69 9.42 11.94
N ILE A 71 -8.19 8.17 11.94
CA ILE A 71 -6.95 7.77 11.26
C ILE A 71 -7.31 6.77 10.16
N SER A 72 -6.90 7.01 8.91
CA SER A 72 -7.05 6.05 7.81
C SER A 72 -5.69 5.51 7.40
N ILE A 73 -5.59 4.17 7.22
CA ILE A 73 -4.32 3.49 6.93
C ILE A 73 -4.41 2.72 5.64
N SER A 74 -3.51 3.06 4.74
CA SER A 74 -3.24 2.38 3.48
C SER A 74 -1.78 1.93 3.42
N GLY A 75 -1.45 1.08 2.48
CA GLY A 75 -0.07 0.70 2.27
C GLY A 75 0.14 -0.26 1.12
N ASN A 76 1.41 -0.46 0.79
CA ASN A 76 1.75 -1.22 -0.38
C ASN A 76 1.32 -2.69 -0.26
N GLY A 77 0.69 -3.12 -1.29
CA GLY A 77 0.28 -4.41 -1.80
C GLY A 77 0.53 -5.65 -0.94
N PRO A 78 0.90 -6.80 -1.50
CA PRO A 78 1.06 -8.02 -0.72
C PRO A 78 2.40 -8.09 0.04
N THR A 79 2.81 -7.02 0.72
CA THR A 79 3.81 -7.07 1.79
C THR A 79 3.24 -7.86 2.94
N ILE A 80 3.99 -8.86 3.42
CA ILE A 80 3.60 -9.71 4.54
C ILE A 80 4.37 -9.26 5.78
N VAL A 81 3.66 -9.21 6.91
CA VAL A 81 4.26 -8.95 8.22
C VAL A 81 3.76 -10.00 9.18
N THR A 82 4.64 -10.58 9.96
CA THR A 82 4.29 -11.53 11.01
C THR A 82 4.14 -10.81 12.36
N GLU A 83 3.47 -11.42 13.31
CA GLU A 83 3.14 -10.85 14.63
C GLU A 83 4.35 -10.26 15.35
N ASP A 84 5.52 -10.87 15.19
CA ASP A 84 6.80 -10.40 15.74
C ASP A 84 7.48 -9.31 14.89
N GLY A 85 6.78 -8.76 13.88
CA GLY A 85 7.25 -7.65 13.06
C GLY A 85 8.20 -8.01 11.93
N GLN A 86 8.43 -9.30 11.65
CA GLN A 86 9.23 -9.69 10.49
C GLN A 86 8.52 -9.26 9.20
N THR A 87 9.22 -8.51 8.36
CA THR A 87 8.65 -7.91 7.14
C THR A 87 9.16 -8.60 5.89
N PHE A 88 8.27 -8.93 4.97
CA PHE A 88 8.55 -9.56 3.67
C PHE A 88 7.91 -8.73 2.57
N LEU A 89 8.72 -7.89 1.92
CA LEU A 89 8.24 -6.86 1.00
C LEU A 89 7.62 -7.45 -0.28
N SER A 90 6.62 -6.77 -0.80
CA SER A 90 5.90 -7.16 -2.03
C SER A 90 6.80 -7.25 -3.27
N ASN A 91 7.88 -6.50 -3.32
CA ASN A 91 8.83 -6.46 -4.45
C ASN A 91 9.96 -7.51 -4.35
N GLU A 92 10.03 -8.29 -3.27
CA GLU A 92 11.01 -9.38 -3.18
C GLU A 92 10.67 -10.49 -4.18
N LYS A 93 11.69 -10.94 -4.93
CA LYS A 93 11.53 -12.04 -5.88
C LYS A 93 11.28 -13.36 -5.14
N ILE A 94 10.24 -14.07 -5.54
CA ILE A 94 9.90 -15.39 -5.03
C ILE A 94 9.95 -16.43 -6.16
N LYS A 95 10.30 -17.66 -5.81
CA LYS A 95 10.23 -18.81 -6.73
C LYS A 95 9.45 -19.93 -6.05
N ILE A 96 8.36 -20.35 -6.66
CA ILE A 96 7.53 -21.47 -6.19
C ILE A 96 7.27 -22.45 -7.33
N LYS A 97 7.10 -23.73 -7.01
CA LYS A 97 6.78 -24.77 -8.00
C LYS A 97 5.40 -24.52 -8.61
N LYS A 98 5.25 -24.77 -9.92
CA LYS A 98 3.97 -24.59 -10.65
C LYS A 98 2.80 -25.34 -10.01
N SER A 99 3.05 -26.54 -9.46
CA SER A 99 2.04 -27.34 -8.76
C SER A 99 1.46 -26.61 -7.54
N ILE A 100 2.33 -26.00 -6.72
CA ILE A 100 1.91 -25.20 -5.57
C ILE A 100 1.17 -23.94 -6.04
N GLN A 101 1.70 -23.27 -7.07
CA GLN A 101 1.05 -22.08 -7.62
C GLN A 101 -0.38 -22.35 -8.09
N LYS A 102 -0.61 -23.49 -8.78
CA LYS A 102 -1.96 -23.92 -9.18
C LYS A 102 -2.89 -24.13 -7.98
N LYS A 103 -2.37 -24.72 -6.89
CA LYS A 103 -3.15 -25.05 -5.69
C LYS A 103 -3.68 -23.82 -4.97
N ILE A 104 -2.89 -22.74 -4.94
CA ILE A 104 -3.20 -21.50 -4.19
C ILE A 104 -3.63 -20.34 -5.09
N ALA A 105 -3.72 -20.56 -6.42
CA ALA A 105 -4.24 -19.55 -7.34
C ALA A 105 -5.74 -19.27 -7.05
N PRO A 106 -6.21 -18.06 -7.33
CA PRO A 106 -5.51 -16.89 -7.85
C PRO A 106 -4.94 -15.95 -6.75
N SER A 107 -4.67 -16.45 -5.54
CA SER A 107 -4.22 -15.61 -4.42
C SER A 107 -2.97 -14.78 -4.75
N LEU A 108 -3.01 -13.51 -4.39
CA LEU A 108 -1.88 -12.58 -4.48
C LEU A 108 -0.91 -12.73 -3.30
N PHE A 109 -1.38 -13.24 -2.17
CA PHE A 109 -0.67 -13.33 -0.90
C PHE A 109 -0.07 -14.70 -0.64
N LEU A 110 -0.86 -15.78 -0.81
CA LEU A 110 -0.45 -17.14 -0.44
C LEU A 110 0.83 -17.63 -1.13
N PRO A 111 1.13 -17.28 -2.40
CA PRO A 111 2.42 -17.62 -3.00
C PRO A 111 3.61 -17.06 -2.23
N ARG A 112 3.49 -15.83 -1.73
CA ARG A 112 4.52 -15.16 -0.95
C ARG A 112 4.62 -15.75 0.44
N ILE A 113 3.48 -15.92 1.12
CA ILE A 113 3.41 -16.54 2.44
C ILE A 113 4.03 -17.94 2.41
N PHE A 114 3.67 -18.78 1.41
CA PHE A 114 4.26 -20.10 1.24
C PHE A 114 5.78 -20.06 1.07
N TYR A 115 6.27 -19.18 0.18
CA TYR A 115 7.71 -19.04 -0.06
C TYR A 115 8.46 -18.61 1.19
N PHE A 116 8.01 -17.57 1.88
CA PHE A 116 8.70 -17.03 3.05
C PHE A 116 8.57 -17.94 4.27
N LYS A 117 7.43 -18.58 4.48
CA LYS A 117 7.26 -19.60 5.52
C LYS A 117 8.28 -20.73 5.38
N ASN A 118 8.52 -21.22 4.17
CA ASN A 118 9.50 -22.28 3.97
C ASN A 118 10.95 -21.80 4.17
N LYS A 119 11.22 -20.53 3.93
CA LYS A 119 12.55 -19.93 4.10
C LYS A 119 12.83 -19.47 5.55
N PHE A 120 11.78 -19.07 6.27
CA PHE A 120 11.84 -18.54 7.64
C PHE A 120 10.71 -19.17 8.49
N PRO A 121 10.74 -20.48 8.76
CA PRO A 121 9.62 -21.19 9.39
C PRO A 121 9.26 -20.64 10.78
N GLU A 122 10.24 -20.25 11.56
CA GLU A 122 10.02 -19.71 12.91
C GLU A 122 9.26 -18.38 12.93
N SER A 123 9.37 -17.60 11.84
CA SER A 123 8.63 -16.35 11.72
C SER A 123 7.12 -16.56 11.48
N PHE A 124 6.71 -17.75 11.05
CA PHE A 124 5.31 -18.05 10.73
C PHE A 124 4.68 -19.06 11.71
N LYS A 125 5.47 -19.73 12.54
CA LYS A 125 4.99 -20.77 13.45
C LYS A 125 4.09 -20.14 14.54
N ASN A 126 2.81 -20.49 14.51
CA ASN A 126 1.80 -20.04 15.48
C ASN A 126 1.70 -18.49 15.64
N LYS A 127 2.07 -17.73 14.63
CA LYS A 127 2.02 -16.26 14.65
C LYS A 127 0.95 -15.74 13.74
N LYS A 128 0.35 -14.63 14.10
CA LYS A 128 -0.57 -13.87 13.25
C LYS A 128 0.17 -13.35 12.02
N ILE A 129 -0.53 -13.31 10.90
CA ILE A 129 -0.02 -12.88 9.59
C ILE A 129 -0.88 -11.70 9.12
N PHE A 130 -0.21 -10.65 8.65
CA PHE A 130 -0.82 -9.38 8.24
C PHE A 130 -0.29 -8.95 6.87
N SER A 131 -1.02 -8.09 6.20
CA SER A 131 -0.44 -7.15 5.24
C SER A 131 0.18 -5.93 5.96
N GLY A 132 0.89 -5.07 5.22
CA GLY A 132 1.49 -3.88 5.81
C GLY A 132 0.50 -2.98 6.56
N PRO A 133 -0.57 -2.48 5.90
CA PRO A 133 -1.57 -1.64 6.56
C PRO A 133 -2.28 -2.35 7.73
N GLU A 134 -2.58 -3.63 7.61
CA GLU A 134 -3.25 -4.42 8.66
C GLU A 134 -2.36 -4.56 9.90
N TYR A 135 -1.05 -4.73 9.73
CA TYR A 135 -0.11 -4.75 10.85
C TYR A 135 -0.10 -3.42 11.62
N LEU A 136 -0.08 -2.29 10.91
CA LEU A 136 -0.12 -0.99 11.58
C LEU A 136 -1.47 -0.76 12.27
N ILE A 137 -2.60 -1.14 11.66
CA ILE A 137 -3.91 -1.11 12.29
C ILE A 137 -3.91 -1.96 13.57
N TRP A 138 -3.37 -3.18 13.51
CA TRP A 138 -3.26 -4.03 14.70
C TRP A 138 -2.41 -3.37 15.80
N LYS A 139 -1.29 -2.74 15.46
CA LYS A 139 -0.47 -1.99 16.42
C LYS A 139 -1.21 -0.82 17.04
N LEU A 140 -2.15 -0.21 16.34
CA LEU A 140 -2.90 0.94 16.80
C LEU A 140 -4.18 0.56 17.58
N THR A 141 -4.78 -0.60 17.30
CA THR A 141 -6.11 -0.97 17.80
C THR A 141 -6.18 -2.30 18.55
N ASN A 142 -5.12 -3.11 18.50
CA ASN A 142 -5.09 -4.52 18.92
C ASN A 142 -6.03 -5.45 18.13
N ASN A 143 -6.73 -4.98 17.09
CA ASN A 143 -7.66 -5.77 16.29
C ASN A 143 -6.95 -6.46 15.13
N HIS A 144 -7.04 -7.79 15.07
CA HIS A 144 -6.51 -8.60 13.99
C HIS A 144 -7.55 -8.72 12.88
N ILE A 145 -7.36 -7.94 11.81
CA ILE A 145 -8.29 -7.85 10.66
C ILE A 145 -7.55 -8.08 9.34
N THR A 146 -8.31 -8.39 8.31
CA THR A 146 -7.87 -8.43 6.91
C THR A 146 -8.74 -7.48 6.09
N ILE A 147 -8.13 -6.53 5.40
CA ILE A 147 -8.85 -5.53 4.62
C ILE A 147 -9.23 -6.13 3.25
N LEU A 148 -10.52 -6.18 2.99
CA LEU A 148 -11.06 -6.63 1.72
C LEU A 148 -11.58 -5.42 0.92
N PRO A 149 -10.97 -5.10 -0.24
CA PRO A 149 -11.42 -3.95 -1.04
C PRO A 149 -12.89 -4.05 -1.47
N GLU A 150 -13.35 -5.25 -1.81
CA GLU A 150 -14.72 -5.58 -2.20
C GLU A 150 -14.86 -7.12 -2.17
N ASP A 151 -16.07 -7.66 -2.02
CA ASP A 151 -16.30 -9.10 -1.77
C ASP A 151 -15.69 -10.03 -2.82
N ARG A 152 -15.69 -9.66 -4.11
CA ARG A 152 -15.08 -10.44 -5.19
C ARG A 152 -13.56 -10.60 -5.04
N TYR A 153 -12.90 -9.75 -4.23
CA TYR A 153 -11.49 -9.89 -3.92
C TYR A 153 -11.17 -11.11 -3.07
N LYS A 154 -12.13 -11.76 -2.39
CA LYS A 154 -11.90 -12.99 -1.62
C LYS A 154 -11.14 -14.04 -2.42
N ALA A 155 -11.43 -14.15 -3.73
CA ALA A 155 -10.71 -15.07 -4.60
C ALA A 155 -9.23 -14.75 -4.76
N ALA A 156 -8.86 -13.45 -4.71
CA ALA A 156 -7.47 -12.99 -4.80
C ALA A 156 -6.73 -12.98 -3.45
N TYR A 157 -7.43 -13.22 -2.36
CA TYR A 157 -6.87 -13.34 -1.02
C TYR A 157 -6.67 -14.81 -0.67
N TRP A 158 -7.52 -15.40 0.17
CA TRP A 158 -7.42 -16.78 0.63
C TRP A 158 -8.76 -17.34 1.08
N SER A 159 -8.83 -18.64 1.21
CA SER A 159 -9.86 -19.37 1.94
C SER A 159 -9.18 -20.28 2.97
N ASP A 160 -9.94 -20.74 3.95
CA ASP A 160 -9.45 -21.67 4.97
C ASP A 160 -8.83 -22.93 4.35
N GLU A 161 -9.46 -23.46 3.29
CA GLU A 161 -8.93 -24.61 2.55
C GLU A 161 -7.54 -24.32 1.97
N LYS A 162 -7.36 -23.17 1.30
CA LYS A 162 -6.08 -22.77 0.74
C LYS A 162 -5.03 -22.52 1.81
N ILE A 163 -5.39 -21.90 2.93
CA ILE A 163 -4.50 -21.70 4.08
C ILE A 163 -4.00 -23.05 4.60
N LYS A 164 -4.92 -23.98 4.89
CA LYS A 164 -4.59 -25.34 5.36
C LYS A 164 -3.73 -26.09 4.35
N SER A 165 -3.97 -25.87 3.05
CA SER A 165 -3.23 -26.51 1.97
C SER A 165 -1.74 -26.16 1.92
N ILE A 166 -1.33 -25.10 2.59
CA ILE A 166 0.08 -24.69 2.76
C ILE A 166 0.57 -24.87 4.20
N ASN A 167 -0.11 -25.69 5.00
CA ASN A 167 0.22 -26.01 6.40
C ASN A 167 0.29 -24.76 7.29
N LEU A 168 -0.74 -23.92 7.21
CA LEU A 168 -1.02 -22.82 8.12
C LEU A 168 -2.43 -22.97 8.67
N GLU A 169 -2.72 -22.25 9.77
CA GLU A 169 -4.03 -22.27 10.41
C GLU A 169 -4.82 -21.01 10.05
N PRO A 170 -6.13 -21.11 9.77
CA PRO A 170 -6.99 -19.96 9.52
C PRO A 170 -6.95 -18.91 10.64
N SER A 171 -6.77 -19.33 11.89
CA SER A 171 -6.64 -18.45 13.06
C SER A 171 -5.43 -17.50 13.01
N GLN A 172 -4.45 -17.77 12.14
CA GLN A 172 -3.32 -16.89 11.90
C GLN A 172 -3.66 -15.67 11.03
N PHE A 173 -4.86 -15.65 10.45
CA PHE A 173 -5.33 -14.59 9.54
C PHE A 173 -6.49 -13.84 10.18
N GLY A 174 -6.52 -12.52 9.98
CA GLY A 174 -7.55 -11.67 10.52
C GLY A 174 -8.92 -11.85 9.84
N ALA A 175 -9.99 -11.54 10.55
CA ALA A 175 -11.33 -11.50 9.99
C ALA A 175 -11.43 -10.43 8.89
N TYR A 176 -12.18 -10.72 7.83
CA TYR A 176 -12.38 -9.76 6.74
C TYR A 176 -13.23 -8.57 7.19
N ILE A 177 -12.74 -7.37 6.88
CA ILE A 177 -13.51 -6.12 6.92
C ILE A 177 -13.35 -5.37 5.60
N ASN A 178 -14.32 -4.59 5.23
CA ASN A 178 -14.26 -3.86 3.96
C ASN A 178 -13.44 -2.58 4.06
N THR A 179 -12.85 -2.15 2.95
CA THR A 179 -12.26 -0.81 2.79
C THR A 179 -13.28 0.25 3.22
N GLY A 180 -12.84 1.24 3.99
CA GLY A 180 -13.70 2.27 4.59
C GLY A 180 -14.35 1.88 5.91
N ALA A 181 -14.31 0.62 6.33
CA ALA A 181 -14.84 0.21 7.62
C ALA A 181 -13.95 0.67 8.78
N ILE A 182 -14.56 0.92 9.94
CA ILE A 182 -13.84 1.17 11.18
C ILE A 182 -13.24 -0.15 11.65
N ALA A 183 -11.91 -0.23 11.64
CA ALA A 183 -11.15 -1.40 12.09
C ALA A 183 -11.06 -1.50 13.62
N GLY A 184 -11.30 -0.41 14.31
CA GLY A 184 -11.30 -0.30 15.76
C GLY A 184 -11.10 1.15 16.20
N THR A 185 -10.98 1.32 17.50
CA THR A 185 -10.63 2.60 18.13
C THR A 185 -9.15 2.56 18.49
N LEU A 186 -8.47 3.70 18.40
CA LEU A 186 -7.08 3.83 18.83
C LEU A 186 -6.93 3.37 20.27
N ASP A 187 -6.04 2.42 20.52
CA ASP A 187 -5.79 1.87 21.84
C ASP A 187 -5.39 2.99 22.82
N LYS A 188 -5.89 2.93 24.04
CA LYS A 188 -5.70 3.97 25.06
C LYS A 188 -4.23 4.27 25.37
N VAL A 189 -3.38 3.24 25.40
CA VAL A 189 -1.95 3.41 25.67
C VAL A 189 -1.30 4.10 24.48
N ILE A 190 -1.63 3.65 23.28
CA ILE A 190 -1.12 4.22 22.01
C ILE A 190 -1.65 5.65 21.83
N ALA A 191 -2.91 5.90 22.13
CA ALA A 191 -3.51 7.25 22.10
C ALA A 191 -2.72 8.24 22.97
N LYS A 192 -2.40 7.85 24.21
CA LYS A 192 -1.56 8.63 25.11
C LYS A 192 -0.15 8.85 24.55
N GLU A 193 0.45 7.80 24.00
CA GLU A 193 1.80 7.85 23.40
C GLU A 193 1.87 8.80 22.19
N LEU A 194 0.79 8.82 21.39
CA LEU A 194 0.66 9.69 20.20
C LEU A 194 0.12 11.09 20.54
N SER A 195 -0.26 11.36 21.78
CA SER A 195 -0.93 12.60 22.23
C SER A 195 -2.22 12.89 21.45
N LEU A 196 -2.98 11.84 21.15
CA LEU A 196 -4.27 11.87 20.47
C LEU A 196 -5.40 11.38 21.40
N PRO A 197 -6.66 11.76 21.13
CA PRO A 197 -7.80 11.06 21.73
C PRO A 197 -7.96 9.65 21.15
N GLU A 198 -8.78 8.85 21.78
CA GLU A 198 -9.18 7.51 21.30
C GLU A 198 -10.10 7.67 20.07
N VAL A 199 -9.52 7.90 18.91
CA VAL A 199 -10.25 8.11 17.65
C VAL A 199 -10.44 6.81 16.87
N PRO A 200 -11.45 6.74 15.98
CA PRO A 200 -11.60 5.62 15.06
C PRO A 200 -10.38 5.44 14.14
N VAL A 201 -9.99 4.19 13.92
CA VAL A 201 -8.99 3.78 12.92
C VAL A 201 -9.71 3.08 11.79
N VAL A 202 -9.56 3.59 10.57
CA VAL A 202 -10.29 3.17 9.38
C VAL A 202 -9.39 2.34 8.47
N ALA A 203 -9.91 1.25 7.96
CA ALA A 203 -9.27 0.39 6.97
C ALA A 203 -9.22 1.08 5.60
N GLY A 204 -8.09 1.67 5.23
CA GLY A 204 -7.90 2.30 3.91
C GLY A 204 -7.77 1.27 2.79
N GLY A 205 -6.89 0.29 2.97
CA GLY A 205 -6.69 -0.79 2.01
C GLY A 205 -5.37 -0.77 1.26
N PRO A 206 -5.23 -1.62 0.24
CA PRO A 206 -4.03 -1.62 -0.60
C PRO A 206 -3.85 -0.29 -1.34
N ASP A 207 -2.61 0.15 -1.49
CA ASP A 207 -2.23 1.41 -2.13
C ASP A 207 -2.86 1.62 -3.51
N PHE A 208 -2.87 0.59 -4.37
CA PHE A 208 -3.48 0.68 -5.69
C PHE A 208 -5.00 0.92 -5.64
N THR A 209 -5.69 0.34 -4.65
CA THR A 209 -7.13 0.53 -4.45
C THR A 209 -7.44 1.97 -4.04
N VAL A 210 -6.65 2.49 -3.09
CA VAL A 210 -6.78 3.87 -2.62
C VAL A 210 -6.42 4.87 -3.72
N ALA A 211 -5.45 4.55 -4.57
CA ALA A 211 -5.11 5.36 -5.74
C ALA A 211 -6.27 5.45 -6.75
N ILE A 212 -6.96 4.33 -7.01
CA ILE A 212 -8.15 4.31 -7.89
C ILE A 212 -9.26 5.20 -7.31
N ILE A 213 -9.48 5.15 -5.99
CA ILE A 213 -10.46 6.01 -5.31
C ILE A 213 -10.03 7.48 -5.40
N GLY A 214 -8.79 7.78 -5.04
CA GLY A 214 -8.26 9.14 -4.97
C GLY A 214 -8.16 9.84 -6.33
N THR A 215 -8.03 9.07 -7.42
CA THR A 215 -8.01 9.59 -8.81
C THR A 215 -9.40 9.59 -9.46
N ASN A 216 -10.43 9.18 -8.72
CA ASN A 216 -11.80 9.00 -9.23
C ASN A 216 -11.88 8.11 -10.48
N THR A 217 -11.05 7.04 -10.53
CA THR A 217 -11.07 6.04 -11.61
C THR A 217 -12.14 4.98 -11.33
N LEU A 218 -13.37 5.43 -11.06
CA LEU A 218 -14.48 4.63 -10.55
C LEU A 218 -15.64 4.47 -11.55
N GLU A 219 -15.50 5.02 -12.75
CA GLU A 219 -16.49 4.95 -13.83
C GLU A 219 -15.89 4.26 -15.06
N VAL A 220 -16.74 3.58 -15.83
CA VAL A 220 -16.32 2.90 -17.07
C VAL A 220 -15.63 3.88 -18.02
N GLY A 221 -14.45 3.49 -18.51
CA GLY A 221 -13.62 4.33 -19.40
C GLY A 221 -12.70 5.31 -18.68
N LYS A 222 -12.87 5.55 -17.38
CA LYS A 222 -11.90 6.32 -16.59
C LYS A 222 -10.59 5.55 -16.44
N MET A 223 -9.50 6.28 -16.57
CA MET A 223 -8.16 5.73 -16.50
C MET A 223 -7.28 6.56 -15.57
N CYS A 224 -6.40 5.91 -14.83
CA CYS A 224 -5.33 6.58 -14.09
C CYS A 224 -3.99 5.90 -14.32
N ASP A 225 -2.94 6.70 -14.23
CA ASP A 225 -1.56 6.25 -14.19
C ASP A 225 -1.01 6.45 -12.78
N CYS A 226 -0.66 5.35 -12.13
CA CYS A 226 -0.03 5.33 -10.82
C CYS A 226 1.47 5.15 -10.98
N ALA A 227 2.17 6.23 -11.27
CA ALA A 227 3.60 6.24 -11.52
C ALA A 227 4.42 6.35 -10.22
N GLY A 228 5.48 5.55 -10.12
CA GLY A 228 6.43 5.52 -9.02
C GLY A 228 7.74 4.87 -9.46
N SER A 229 8.31 4.00 -8.63
CA SER A 229 9.45 3.14 -9.05
C SER A 229 9.06 2.16 -10.17
N SER A 230 7.82 1.74 -10.18
CA SER A 230 7.10 1.09 -11.28
C SER A 230 5.88 1.93 -11.61
N GLU A 231 5.24 1.65 -12.73
CA GLU A 231 4.08 2.40 -13.21
C GLU A 231 2.94 1.42 -13.47
N GLY A 232 1.75 1.79 -13.04
CA GLY A 232 0.55 1.00 -13.20
C GLY A 232 -0.54 1.82 -13.88
N ILE A 233 -0.78 1.54 -15.15
CA ILE A 233 -1.91 2.13 -15.88
C ILE A 233 -3.15 1.30 -15.56
N ASN A 234 -4.17 1.93 -15.02
CA ASN A 234 -5.42 1.32 -14.58
C ASN A 234 -6.58 1.87 -15.39
N LEU A 235 -7.45 1.00 -15.86
CA LEU A 235 -8.67 1.33 -16.60
C LEU A 235 -9.88 0.71 -15.92
N CYS A 236 -10.91 1.51 -15.63
CA CYS A 236 -12.18 1.01 -15.13
C CYS A 236 -13.04 0.49 -16.29
N THR A 237 -13.58 -0.73 -16.15
CA THR A 237 -14.40 -1.40 -17.17
C THR A 237 -15.63 -2.05 -16.54
N ASN A 238 -16.69 -2.28 -17.33
CA ASN A 238 -17.89 -3.01 -16.90
C ASN A 238 -17.78 -4.53 -17.15
N ILE A 239 -16.77 -4.99 -17.89
CA ILE A 239 -16.49 -6.39 -18.15
C ILE A 239 -15.03 -6.72 -17.81
N PRO A 240 -14.72 -7.93 -17.35
CA PRO A 240 -13.35 -8.36 -17.13
C PRO A 240 -12.61 -8.56 -18.46
N VAL A 241 -11.35 -8.16 -18.53
CA VAL A 241 -10.50 -8.34 -19.71
C VAL A 241 -9.36 -9.30 -19.38
N TYR A 242 -9.36 -10.46 -20.02
CA TYR A 242 -8.32 -11.49 -19.84
C TYR A 242 -7.39 -11.52 -21.07
N LYS A 243 -6.28 -10.77 -20.99
CA LYS A 243 -5.29 -10.69 -22.05
C LYS A 243 -3.89 -10.79 -21.46
N LYS A 244 -2.96 -11.41 -22.19
CA LYS A 244 -1.56 -11.51 -21.78
C LYS A 244 -0.98 -10.10 -21.52
N GLY A 245 -0.34 -9.93 -20.39
CA GLY A 245 0.24 -8.63 -19.98
C GLY A 245 -0.73 -7.72 -19.23
N LEU A 246 -2.00 -8.06 -19.14
CA LEU A 246 -2.99 -7.36 -18.33
C LEU A 246 -3.32 -8.16 -17.07
N ARG A 247 -3.62 -7.45 -16.01
CA ARG A 247 -4.19 -7.99 -14.77
C ARG A 247 -5.57 -7.37 -14.56
N THR A 248 -6.58 -8.22 -14.48
CA THR A 248 -7.93 -7.80 -14.15
C THR A 248 -8.24 -8.16 -12.71
N LEU A 249 -8.67 -7.17 -11.93
CA LEU A 249 -9.17 -7.31 -10.57
C LEU A 249 -10.55 -6.66 -10.48
N PRO A 250 -11.39 -7.02 -9.51
CA PRO A 250 -12.59 -6.25 -9.24
C PRO A 250 -12.26 -4.77 -8.99
N SER A 251 -13.15 -3.85 -9.37
CA SER A 251 -13.10 -2.48 -8.86
C SER A 251 -13.61 -2.46 -7.41
N VAL A 252 -13.40 -1.37 -6.71
CA VAL A 252 -14.05 -1.12 -5.41
C VAL A 252 -15.55 -0.83 -5.56
N ILE A 253 -16.00 -0.56 -6.77
CA ILE A 253 -17.41 -0.40 -7.11
C ILE A 253 -17.97 -1.76 -7.54
N PRO A 254 -19.03 -2.28 -6.89
CA PRO A 254 -19.68 -3.52 -7.28
C PRO A 254 -20.06 -3.52 -8.77
N GLY A 255 -19.83 -4.65 -9.45
CA GLY A 255 -20.12 -4.80 -10.89
C GLY A 255 -19.05 -4.25 -11.83
N LEU A 256 -18.14 -3.38 -11.39
CA LEU A 256 -17.05 -2.86 -12.21
C LEU A 256 -15.74 -3.63 -11.99
N TRP A 257 -14.82 -3.45 -12.93
CA TRP A 257 -13.51 -4.08 -12.94
C TRP A 257 -12.40 -3.04 -13.11
N ASN A 258 -11.23 -3.37 -12.60
CA ASN A 258 -10.00 -2.62 -12.83
C ASN A 258 -9.04 -3.46 -13.67
N VAL A 259 -8.80 -3.03 -14.90
CA VAL A 259 -7.84 -3.65 -15.82
C VAL A 259 -6.54 -2.86 -15.73
N ALA A 260 -5.48 -3.52 -15.33
CA ALA A 260 -4.19 -2.87 -15.11
C ALA A 260 -3.09 -3.46 -15.98
N SER A 261 -2.25 -2.58 -16.53
CA SER A 261 -0.94 -2.92 -17.09
C SER A 261 0.15 -2.41 -16.16
N LEU A 262 1.12 -3.26 -15.82
CA LEU A 262 2.22 -2.91 -14.93
C LEU A 262 3.52 -2.81 -15.72
N LEU A 263 4.10 -1.60 -15.76
CA LEU A 263 5.42 -1.32 -16.31
C LEU A 263 6.46 -1.37 -15.18
N GLN A 264 7.18 -2.49 -15.11
CA GLN A 264 8.19 -2.69 -14.08
C GLN A 264 9.37 -1.74 -14.30
N SER A 265 9.77 -1.06 -13.21
CA SER A 265 10.96 -0.18 -13.19
C SER A 265 10.90 1.03 -14.14
N SER A 266 9.71 1.46 -14.59
CA SER A 266 9.55 2.64 -15.47
C SER A 266 10.15 3.89 -14.84
N GLY A 267 9.78 4.23 -13.60
CA GLY A 267 10.34 5.38 -12.91
C GLY A 267 11.85 5.30 -12.69
N ARG A 268 12.40 4.10 -12.44
CA ARG A 268 13.85 3.91 -12.36
C ARG A 268 14.52 4.19 -13.69
N LYS A 269 13.99 3.63 -14.78
CA LYS A 269 14.50 3.87 -16.13
C LYS A 269 14.45 5.36 -16.49
N PHE A 270 13.35 6.03 -16.15
CA PHE A 270 13.21 7.46 -16.35
C PHE A 270 14.32 8.26 -15.66
N VAL A 271 14.61 7.95 -14.38
CA VAL A 271 15.72 8.58 -13.64
C VAL A 271 17.08 8.27 -14.28
N GLU A 272 17.31 7.02 -14.68
CA GLU A 272 18.56 6.63 -15.36
C GLU A 272 18.75 7.38 -16.68
N CYS A 273 17.69 7.56 -17.47
CA CYS A 273 17.73 8.32 -18.72
C CYS A 273 18.01 9.81 -18.45
N LYS A 274 17.38 10.39 -17.42
CA LYS A 274 17.67 11.76 -16.98
C LYS A 274 19.16 11.93 -16.62
N ILE A 275 19.72 11.03 -15.81
CA ILE A 275 21.14 11.08 -15.41
C ILE A 275 22.06 10.94 -16.62
N ARG A 276 21.75 10.06 -17.57
CA ARG A 276 22.51 9.96 -18.83
C ARG A 276 22.49 11.27 -19.61
N ARG A 277 21.33 11.93 -19.69
CA ARG A 277 21.20 13.22 -20.35
C ARG A 277 21.99 14.31 -19.64
N GLU A 278 21.93 14.39 -18.32
CA GLU A 278 22.71 15.33 -17.51
C GLU A 278 24.21 15.20 -17.78
N ARG A 279 24.72 13.96 -17.83
CA ARG A 279 26.13 13.70 -18.17
C ARG A 279 26.47 14.18 -19.59
N LYS A 280 25.55 13.98 -20.56
CA LYS A 280 25.76 14.39 -21.97
C LYS A 280 25.78 15.91 -22.14
N VAL A 281 24.96 16.65 -21.38
CA VAL A 281 24.90 18.12 -21.47
C VAL A 281 25.78 18.83 -20.47
N GLY A 282 26.43 18.11 -19.55
CA GLY A 282 27.37 18.67 -18.58
C GLY A 282 26.72 19.45 -17.43
N GLN A 283 25.38 19.37 -17.28
CA GLN A 283 24.68 20.07 -16.20
C GLN A 283 23.54 19.25 -15.61
N LYS A 284 23.17 19.55 -14.34
CA LYS A 284 21.99 19.00 -13.67
C LYS A 284 20.73 19.59 -14.29
N LEU A 285 19.70 18.74 -14.42
CA LEU A 285 18.38 19.13 -14.93
C LEU A 285 17.34 18.94 -13.81
N THR A 286 16.36 19.84 -13.72
CA THR A 286 15.14 19.54 -12.95
C THR A 286 14.32 18.48 -13.68
N TYR A 287 13.34 17.89 -13.02
CA TYR A 287 12.44 16.93 -13.68
C TYR A 287 11.62 17.62 -14.77
N GLU A 288 11.15 18.85 -14.52
CA GLU A 288 10.38 19.65 -15.48
C GLU A 288 11.20 19.95 -16.74
N GLN A 289 12.47 20.34 -16.59
CA GLN A 289 13.37 20.58 -17.71
C GLN A 289 13.60 19.31 -18.54
N TYR A 290 13.77 18.16 -17.85
CA TYR A 290 13.95 16.88 -18.54
C TYR A 290 12.67 16.42 -19.24
N ILE A 291 11.51 16.54 -18.62
CA ILE A 291 10.21 16.23 -19.24
C ILE A 291 9.95 17.10 -20.46
N ALA A 292 10.19 18.42 -20.35
CA ALA A 292 10.05 19.34 -21.48
C ALA A 292 11.00 18.99 -22.65
N HIS A 293 12.22 18.53 -22.32
CA HIS A 293 13.15 18.02 -23.34
C HIS A 293 12.61 16.76 -24.04
N CYS A 294 12.10 15.78 -23.29
CA CYS A 294 11.53 14.55 -23.84
C CYS A 294 10.29 14.83 -24.71
N ALA A 295 9.44 15.76 -24.31
CA ALA A 295 8.25 16.15 -25.06
C ALA A 295 8.61 16.77 -26.44
N LYS A 296 9.68 17.57 -26.49
CA LYS A 296 10.19 18.15 -27.73
C LYS A 296 10.95 17.15 -28.61
N ASN A 297 11.43 16.06 -28.05
CA ASN A 297 12.28 15.08 -28.72
C ASN A 297 11.82 13.64 -28.40
N PRO A 298 10.63 13.23 -28.84
CA PRO A 298 10.02 11.95 -28.42
C PRO A 298 10.88 10.73 -28.78
N ASN A 299 11.67 10.80 -29.84
CA ASN A 299 12.56 9.71 -30.27
C ASN A 299 13.93 9.69 -29.53
N SER A 300 14.21 10.68 -28.69
CA SER A 300 15.48 10.76 -27.92
C SER A 300 15.39 10.16 -26.52
N SER A 301 14.22 9.67 -26.12
CA SER A 301 13.95 9.17 -24.75
C SER A 301 14.61 7.81 -24.46
N GLY A 302 15.12 7.11 -25.47
CA GLY A 302 15.86 5.85 -25.26
C GLY A 302 15.02 4.70 -24.68
N TYR A 303 13.69 4.71 -24.94
CA TYR A 303 12.78 3.59 -24.64
C TYR A 303 12.83 2.54 -25.73
#